data_106fc4ca971a727caaf865a980a92561
#
_entry.id   106fc4ca971a727caaf865a980a92561
#
_cell.length_a   1.000
_cell.length_b   1.000
_cell.length_c   1.000
_cell.angle_alpha   90.00
_cell.angle_beta   90.00
_cell.angle_gamma   90.00
#
_symmetry.space_group_name_H-M   'P 1'
#
loop_
_entity.id
_entity.type
_entity.pdbx_description
1 polymer ?
#
loop_
_entity_poly.entity_id
_entity_poly.type
_entity_poly.pdbx_seq_one_letter_code
_entity_poly.pdbx_strand_id
1 'polypeptide(L)'
;MQGVPEQFPCEKDRAQFRHLPSLPGVELYHAHISSYAFEPHTHEAFGIGTIDFGAERFRYRGVNHVAPTHSLVLMNPDELHTGESATDEGWRYRMLYIEPQMLESLSGEQGWWFTDAVRDDLATSQQLSQSLAALWQASDSLAAESLLLNIMQLFRPHARVANKLQAEPAHRFDIVRDYLRANFERNITLAELAALVSLSPYHFLRQFKQQYHVTPHQMLMAFRLFEAKQLLTRGVPLAEVAATSGLTDQAHLTRTFSQRYGITPGRYQKQVMPPRR
;
A
#
# COMPACT_ATOMS: atom_id res chain seq x y z
N MET A 1 -21.07 5.16 -6.61
CA MET A 1 -19.90 5.76 -5.94
C MET A 1 -20.08 5.57 -4.45
N GLN A 2 -19.20 4.85 -3.83
CA GLN A 2 -19.33 4.55 -2.42
C GLN A 2 -18.19 5.26 -1.71
N GLY A 3 -18.45 6.52 -1.41
CA GLY A 3 -17.45 7.36 -0.79
C GLY A 3 -17.06 6.87 0.60
N VAL A 4 -17.19 7.70 1.46
CA VAL A 4 -16.78 7.80 2.84
C VAL A 4 -17.06 6.53 3.62
N PRO A 5 -16.04 5.96 4.26
CA PRO A 5 -16.23 4.99 5.31
C PRO A 5 -17.00 5.64 6.47
N GLU A 6 -18.09 5.01 6.90
CA GLU A 6 -18.84 5.43 8.08
C GLU A 6 -18.00 5.41 9.37
N GLN A 7 -16.75 4.96 9.26
CA GLN A 7 -15.85 4.73 10.39
C GLN A 7 -14.77 5.79 10.57
N PHE A 8 -14.66 6.75 9.68
CA PHE A 8 -13.81 7.88 9.99
C PHE A 8 -14.46 8.66 11.13
N PRO A 9 -13.70 9.03 12.17
CA PRO A 9 -14.18 9.83 13.28
C PRO A 9 -14.75 11.19 12.84
N CYS A 10 -14.28 11.69 11.70
CA CYS A 10 -14.66 12.95 11.11
C CYS A 10 -15.42 12.72 9.81
N GLU A 11 -16.60 13.31 9.66
CA GLU A 11 -17.40 13.24 8.43
C GLU A 11 -16.70 13.86 7.19
N LYS A 12 -15.68 14.69 7.43
CA LYS A 12 -14.87 15.28 6.37
C LYS A 12 -13.88 14.28 5.77
N ASP A 13 -13.50 13.24 6.51
CA ASP A 13 -12.56 12.23 6.05
C ASP A 13 -13.25 11.28 5.06
N ARG A 14 -12.71 11.17 3.86
CA ARG A 14 -13.28 10.40 2.75
C ARG A 14 -12.18 9.60 2.05
N ALA A 15 -12.48 8.33 1.75
CA ALA A 15 -11.59 7.47 1.00
C ALA A 15 -12.38 6.61 0.00
N GLN A 16 -11.85 6.47 -1.20
CA GLN A 16 -12.42 5.67 -2.27
C GLN A 16 -11.35 4.81 -2.91
N PHE A 17 -11.72 3.57 -3.23
CA PHE A 17 -10.90 2.64 -3.98
C PHE A 17 -11.55 2.33 -5.33
N ARG A 18 -10.74 2.08 -6.34
CA ARG A 18 -11.21 1.59 -7.63
C ARG A 18 -10.25 0.55 -8.18
N HIS A 19 -10.81 -0.57 -8.61
CA HIS A 19 -10.14 -1.56 -9.42
C HIS A 19 -10.65 -1.49 -10.85
N LEU A 20 -9.77 -1.68 -11.81
CA LEU A 20 -10.10 -1.77 -13.22
C LEU A 20 -9.95 -3.23 -13.66
N PRO A 21 -10.99 -3.89 -14.19
CA PRO A 21 -10.91 -5.31 -14.57
C PRO A 21 -9.83 -5.60 -15.62
N SER A 22 -9.51 -4.63 -16.47
CA SER A 22 -8.46 -4.71 -17.49
C SER A 22 -7.04 -4.57 -16.94
N LEU A 23 -6.88 -4.13 -15.69
CA LEU A 23 -5.59 -3.86 -15.06
C LEU A 23 -5.46 -4.64 -13.75
N PRO A 24 -5.37 -5.98 -13.80
CA PRO A 24 -5.15 -6.79 -12.60
C PRO A 24 -3.83 -6.37 -11.94
N GLY A 25 -3.78 -6.32 -10.60
CA GLY A 25 -2.59 -5.84 -9.87
C GLY A 25 -2.44 -4.32 -9.81
N VAL A 26 -3.49 -3.58 -10.23
CA VAL A 26 -3.56 -2.11 -10.12
C VAL A 26 -4.75 -1.71 -9.26
N GLU A 27 -4.50 -0.90 -8.24
CA GLU A 27 -5.55 -0.27 -7.43
C GLU A 27 -5.38 1.24 -7.43
N LEU A 28 -6.47 1.95 -7.64
CA LEU A 28 -6.53 3.39 -7.51
C LEU A 28 -7.14 3.77 -6.16
N TYR A 29 -6.57 4.76 -5.53
CA TYR A 29 -7.04 5.30 -4.26
C TYR A 29 -7.15 6.82 -4.34
N HIS A 30 -8.23 7.35 -3.83
CA HIS A 30 -8.48 8.79 -3.76
C HIS A 30 -9.06 9.11 -2.39
N ALA A 31 -8.42 10.01 -1.66
CA ALA A 31 -8.85 10.38 -0.32
C ALA A 31 -8.73 11.87 -0.03
N HIS A 32 -9.58 12.31 0.90
CA HIS A 32 -9.44 13.55 1.66
C HIS A 32 -9.49 13.19 3.14
N ILE A 33 -8.43 13.45 3.85
CA ILE A 33 -8.24 13.10 5.26
C ILE A 33 -7.89 14.37 6.02
N SER A 34 -8.60 14.64 7.10
CA SER A 34 -8.39 15.83 7.94
C SER A 34 -7.96 15.47 9.36
N SER A 35 -8.52 14.42 9.93
CA SER A 35 -8.28 14.07 11.33
C SER A 35 -7.80 12.63 11.54
N TYR A 36 -7.97 11.77 10.55
CA TYR A 36 -7.55 10.38 10.65
C TYR A 36 -6.03 10.25 10.48
N ALA A 37 -5.39 9.49 11.36
CA ALA A 37 -3.99 9.11 11.25
C ALA A 37 -3.90 7.62 10.91
N PHE A 38 -3.21 7.32 9.81
CA PHE A 38 -2.96 5.94 9.42
C PHE A 38 -1.87 5.33 10.31
N GLU A 39 -2.23 4.26 11.00
CA GLU A 39 -1.30 3.45 11.78
C GLU A 39 -0.17 2.91 10.90
N PRO A 40 0.99 2.56 11.49
CA PRO A 40 2.09 1.98 10.73
C PRO A 40 1.66 0.75 9.91
N HIS A 41 1.85 0.81 8.59
CA HIS A 41 1.43 -0.23 7.64
C HIS A 41 2.37 -0.30 6.43
N THR A 42 2.24 -1.36 5.65
CA THR A 42 2.96 -1.57 4.38
C THR A 42 1.96 -1.88 3.26
N HIS A 43 2.39 -1.71 2.01
CA HIS A 43 1.71 -2.23 0.82
C HIS A 43 2.67 -3.17 0.09
N GLU A 44 2.17 -4.28 -0.48
CA GLU A 44 2.98 -5.17 -1.34
C GLU A 44 3.15 -4.62 -2.77
N ALA A 45 2.63 -3.42 -3.01
CA ALA A 45 2.66 -2.72 -4.27
C ALA A 45 3.49 -1.44 -4.17
N PHE A 46 4.02 -0.97 -5.28
CA PHE A 46 4.53 0.39 -5.38
C PHE A 46 3.37 1.36 -5.19
N GLY A 47 3.55 2.36 -4.33
CA GLY A 47 2.63 3.48 -4.17
C GLY A 47 3.17 4.71 -4.93
N ILE A 48 2.44 5.15 -5.93
CA ILE A 48 2.79 6.32 -6.74
C ILE A 48 1.64 7.31 -6.69
N GLY A 49 1.89 8.51 -6.22
CA GLY A 49 0.82 9.47 -6.07
C GLY A 49 1.25 10.91 -6.01
N THR A 50 0.27 11.77 -5.77
CA THR A 50 0.44 13.21 -5.66
C THR A 50 -0.54 13.81 -4.66
N ILE A 51 -0.12 14.89 -4.02
CA ILE A 51 -0.94 15.68 -3.12
C ILE A 51 -1.66 16.76 -3.92
N ASP A 52 -3.00 16.69 -3.97
CA ASP A 52 -3.83 17.67 -4.68
C ASP A 52 -4.14 18.92 -3.83
N PHE A 53 -4.13 18.79 -2.50
CA PHE A 53 -4.45 19.86 -1.57
C PHE A 53 -3.86 19.58 -0.19
N GLY A 54 -3.46 20.61 0.54
CA GLY A 54 -2.91 20.50 1.88
C GLY A 54 -1.52 19.90 1.91
N ALA A 55 -1.20 19.20 2.97
CA ALA A 55 0.07 18.50 3.13
C ALA A 55 -0.10 17.25 3.98
N GLU A 56 0.58 16.19 3.59
CA GLU A 56 0.72 14.95 4.34
C GLU A 56 2.01 14.96 5.15
N ARG A 57 1.95 14.53 6.41
CA ARG A 57 3.12 14.15 7.21
C ARG A 57 3.10 12.64 7.35
N PHE A 58 4.23 12.00 7.09
CA PHE A 58 4.36 10.56 7.24
C PHE A 58 5.78 10.17 7.64
N ARG A 59 5.89 9.03 8.30
CA ARG A 59 7.17 8.39 8.55
C ARG A 59 7.35 7.25 7.57
N TYR A 60 8.47 7.24 6.88
CA TYR A 60 8.82 6.23 5.88
C TYR A 60 10.28 5.84 6.04
N ARG A 61 10.58 4.54 6.11
CA ARG A 61 11.94 4.01 6.29
C ARG A 61 12.68 4.63 7.48
N GLY A 62 11.94 4.92 8.55
CA GLY A 62 12.50 5.52 9.77
C GLY A 62 12.68 7.04 9.75
N VAL A 63 12.44 7.70 8.61
CA VAL A 63 12.57 9.14 8.42
C VAL A 63 11.20 9.81 8.36
N ASN A 64 11.08 10.99 8.95
CA ASN A 64 9.87 11.82 8.83
C ASN A 64 9.93 12.65 7.55
N HIS A 65 8.83 12.62 6.81
CA HIS A 65 8.64 13.39 5.58
C HIS A 65 7.41 14.28 5.70
N VAL A 66 7.42 15.36 4.94
CA VAL A 66 6.25 16.19 4.67
C VAL A 66 6.13 16.31 3.16
N ALA A 67 4.97 15.97 2.63
CA ALA A 67 4.63 16.12 1.21
C ALA A 67 3.58 17.25 1.08
N PRO A 68 3.97 18.45 0.66
CA PRO A 68 3.03 19.53 0.39
C PRO A 68 2.27 19.30 -0.93
N THR A 69 1.28 20.16 -1.18
CA THR A 69 0.55 20.19 -2.46
C THR A 69 1.52 20.21 -3.64
N HIS A 70 1.22 19.39 -4.66
CA HIS A 70 2.03 19.18 -5.85
C HIS A 70 3.35 18.43 -5.65
N SER A 71 3.52 17.74 -4.53
CA SER A 71 4.59 16.76 -4.40
C SER A 71 4.22 15.44 -5.07
N LEU A 72 5.23 14.75 -5.60
CA LEU A 72 5.15 13.31 -5.89
C LEU A 72 5.43 12.54 -4.61
N VAL A 73 4.61 11.53 -4.34
CA VAL A 73 4.80 10.56 -3.27
C VAL A 73 5.12 9.21 -3.92
N LEU A 74 6.28 8.64 -3.57
CA LEU A 74 6.84 7.44 -4.21
C LEU A 74 7.23 6.44 -3.13
N MET A 75 6.50 5.34 -3.05
CA MET A 75 6.70 4.31 -2.02
C MET A 75 7.06 2.98 -2.66
N ASN A 76 8.04 2.30 -2.08
CA ASN A 76 8.41 0.95 -2.49
C ASN A 76 7.53 -0.10 -1.79
N PRO A 77 7.39 -1.29 -2.37
CA PRO A 77 6.70 -2.40 -1.73
C PRO A 77 7.31 -2.76 -0.37
N ASP A 78 6.47 -3.24 0.53
CA ASP A 78 6.83 -3.78 1.85
C ASP A 78 7.51 -2.78 2.80
N GLU A 79 7.58 -1.51 2.44
CA GLU A 79 8.18 -0.46 3.28
C GLU A 79 7.14 0.14 4.23
N LEU A 80 7.52 0.17 5.51
CA LEU A 80 6.64 0.71 6.55
C LEU A 80 6.48 2.22 6.43
N HIS A 81 5.23 2.65 6.55
CA HIS A 81 4.90 4.07 6.64
C HIS A 81 3.66 4.33 7.49
N THR A 82 3.54 5.57 7.93
CA THR A 82 2.35 6.15 8.55
C THR A 82 1.77 7.19 7.61
N GLY A 83 0.70 7.88 7.99
CA GLY A 83 0.17 9.02 7.25
C GLY A 83 -0.77 9.83 8.15
N GLU A 84 -0.58 11.13 8.20
CA GLU A 84 -1.46 12.06 8.93
C GLU A 84 -1.46 13.43 8.24
N SER A 85 -2.46 14.24 8.55
CA SER A 85 -2.46 15.62 8.07
C SER A 85 -1.35 16.43 8.69
N ALA A 86 -0.65 17.21 7.88
CA ALA A 86 0.27 18.23 8.33
C ALA A 86 -0.39 19.62 8.47
N THR A 87 -1.68 19.74 8.10
CA THR A 87 -2.46 20.99 8.13
C THR A 87 -3.81 20.78 8.79
N ASP A 88 -4.38 21.82 9.40
CA ASP A 88 -5.68 21.74 10.07
C ASP A 88 -6.84 21.47 9.08
N GLU A 89 -6.67 21.82 7.81
CA GLU A 89 -7.65 21.62 6.77
C GLU A 89 -7.61 20.21 6.16
N GLY A 90 -6.62 19.40 6.56
CA GLY A 90 -6.41 18.07 6.00
C GLY A 90 -5.58 18.07 4.73
N TRP A 91 -5.49 16.90 4.10
CA TRP A 91 -4.87 16.77 2.77
C TRP A 91 -5.74 15.91 1.85
N ARG A 92 -5.67 16.18 0.56
CA ARG A 92 -6.32 15.41 -0.50
C ARG A 92 -5.25 14.90 -1.45
N TYR A 93 -5.34 13.62 -1.77
CA TYR A 93 -4.35 12.93 -2.57
C TYR A 93 -4.94 11.83 -3.43
N ARG A 94 -4.18 11.47 -4.45
CA ARG A 94 -4.46 10.34 -5.35
C ARG A 94 -3.27 9.42 -5.36
N MET A 95 -3.53 8.11 -5.26
CA MET A 95 -2.51 7.08 -5.34
C MET A 95 -2.89 6.06 -6.39
N LEU A 96 -1.87 5.57 -7.07
CA LEU A 96 -1.84 4.35 -7.84
C LEU A 96 -1.01 3.35 -7.05
N TYR A 97 -1.59 2.21 -6.74
CA TYR A 97 -0.85 1.04 -6.24
C TYR A 97 -0.70 0.06 -7.39
N ILE A 98 0.53 -0.33 -7.70
CA ILE A 98 0.84 -1.28 -8.77
C ILE A 98 1.74 -2.39 -8.25
N GLU A 99 1.32 -3.64 -8.44
CA GLU A 99 2.10 -4.82 -8.04
C GLU A 99 3.42 -4.90 -8.82
N PRO A 100 4.54 -5.33 -8.17
CA PRO A 100 5.84 -5.43 -8.84
C PRO A 100 5.80 -6.24 -10.14
N GLN A 101 5.12 -7.39 -10.14
CA GLN A 101 5.00 -8.25 -11.31
C GLN A 101 4.29 -7.56 -12.48
N MET A 102 3.25 -6.78 -12.17
CA MET A 102 2.52 -6.01 -13.19
C MET A 102 3.42 -4.91 -13.77
N LEU A 103 4.12 -4.17 -12.89
CA LEU A 103 5.05 -3.12 -13.30
C LEU A 103 6.18 -3.67 -14.17
N GLU A 104 6.80 -4.77 -13.78
CA GLU A 104 7.86 -5.46 -14.53
C GLU A 104 7.36 -6.00 -15.88
N SER A 105 6.16 -6.60 -15.88
CA SER A 105 5.54 -7.11 -17.11
C SER A 105 5.27 -6.02 -18.14
N LEU A 106 4.78 -4.86 -17.69
CA LEU A 106 4.47 -3.73 -18.58
C LEU A 106 5.70 -2.99 -19.05
N SER A 107 6.71 -2.83 -18.19
CA SER A 107 7.92 -2.07 -18.52
C SER A 107 8.99 -2.91 -19.22
N GLY A 108 8.99 -4.22 -19.02
CA GLY A 108 10.10 -5.10 -19.37
C GLY A 108 11.36 -4.89 -18.53
N GLU A 109 11.29 -4.07 -17.49
CA GLU A 109 12.39 -3.73 -16.58
C GLU A 109 12.16 -4.37 -15.21
N GLN A 110 13.23 -4.77 -14.52
CA GLN A 110 13.18 -5.42 -13.22
C GLN A 110 13.90 -4.61 -12.15
N GLY A 111 13.57 -4.88 -10.87
CA GLY A 111 14.24 -4.26 -9.74
C GLY A 111 13.98 -2.77 -9.64
N TRP A 112 12.76 -2.36 -9.87
CA TRP A 112 12.32 -0.98 -9.67
C TRP A 112 12.49 -0.56 -8.21
N TRP A 113 12.99 0.66 -8.01
CA TRP A 113 13.20 1.20 -6.67
C TRP A 113 13.18 2.72 -6.67
N PHE A 114 12.40 3.31 -5.77
CA PHE A 114 12.40 4.75 -5.51
C PHE A 114 13.34 5.07 -4.35
N THR A 115 14.33 5.93 -4.61
CA THR A 115 15.27 6.37 -3.58
C THR A 115 14.62 7.35 -2.63
N ASP A 116 13.83 8.29 -3.16
CA ASP A 116 13.20 9.37 -2.44
C ASP A 116 11.70 9.11 -2.33
N ALA A 117 11.16 9.26 -1.12
CA ALA A 117 9.75 9.09 -0.86
C ALA A 117 8.91 10.31 -1.29
N VAL A 118 9.51 11.49 -1.30
CA VAL A 118 8.87 12.75 -1.71
C VAL A 118 9.76 13.46 -2.71
N ARG A 119 9.17 13.93 -3.79
CA ARG A 119 9.83 14.76 -4.80
C ARG A 119 9.03 16.03 -5.06
N ASP A 120 9.73 17.14 -5.03
CA ASP A 120 9.21 18.44 -5.47
C ASP A 120 9.39 18.54 -6.99
N ASP A 121 8.35 18.16 -7.73
CA ASP A 121 8.28 18.22 -9.19
C ASP A 121 6.86 18.61 -9.60
N LEU A 122 6.63 19.90 -9.64
CA LEU A 122 5.32 20.49 -9.95
C LEU A 122 4.74 19.99 -11.28
N ALA A 123 5.58 19.95 -12.32
CA ALA A 123 5.11 19.59 -13.67
C ALA A 123 4.66 18.11 -13.71
N THR A 124 5.50 17.21 -13.21
CA THR A 124 5.19 15.77 -13.17
C THR A 124 4.01 15.49 -12.23
N SER A 125 3.94 16.16 -11.07
CA SER A 125 2.83 16.01 -10.12
C SER A 125 1.50 16.42 -10.73
N GLN A 126 1.42 17.55 -11.43
CA GLN A 126 0.19 18.00 -12.10
C GLN A 126 -0.23 17.04 -13.23
N GLN A 127 0.71 16.57 -14.04
CA GLN A 127 0.43 15.59 -15.09
C GLN A 127 -0.04 14.26 -14.51
N LEU A 128 0.58 13.81 -13.42
CA LEU A 128 0.19 12.59 -12.71
C LEU A 128 -1.22 12.72 -12.13
N SER A 129 -1.57 13.84 -11.47
CA SER A 129 -2.90 14.08 -10.93
C SER A 129 -3.98 14.01 -12.04
N GLN A 130 -3.72 14.66 -13.18
CA GLN A 130 -4.64 14.63 -14.34
C GLN A 130 -4.77 13.21 -14.91
N SER A 131 -3.65 12.49 -15.07
CA SER A 131 -3.64 11.13 -15.61
C SER A 131 -4.33 10.14 -14.66
N LEU A 132 -4.15 10.26 -13.35
CA LEU A 132 -4.86 9.46 -12.35
C LEU A 132 -6.37 9.77 -12.34
N ALA A 133 -6.75 11.04 -12.51
CA ALA A 133 -8.15 11.41 -12.64
C ALA A 133 -8.79 10.83 -13.91
N ALA A 134 -8.08 10.84 -15.03
CA ALA A 134 -8.52 10.23 -16.28
C ALA A 134 -8.63 8.71 -16.15
N LEU A 135 -7.62 8.05 -15.55
CA LEU A 135 -7.64 6.61 -15.31
C LEU A 135 -8.78 6.21 -14.36
N TRP A 136 -9.08 7.06 -13.37
CA TRP A 136 -10.24 6.85 -12.49
C TRP A 136 -11.55 6.80 -13.25
N GLN A 137 -11.71 7.55 -14.34
CA GLN A 137 -12.94 7.60 -15.14
C GLN A 137 -12.95 6.59 -16.31
N ALA A 138 -11.82 5.94 -16.59
CA ALA A 138 -11.71 5.03 -17.71
C ALA A 138 -12.71 3.86 -17.59
N SER A 139 -13.43 3.61 -18.67
CA SER A 139 -14.39 2.49 -18.81
C SER A 139 -13.99 1.51 -19.92
N ASP A 140 -13.08 1.93 -20.79
CA ASP A 140 -12.52 1.15 -21.90
C ASP A 140 -11.14 0.62 -21.51
N SER A 141 -10.87 -0.66 -21.83
CA SER A 141 -9.62 -1.32 -21.44
C SER A 141 -8.39 -0.72 -22.14
N LEU A 142 -8.49 -0.43 -23.43
CA LEU A 142 -7.38 0.13 -24.20
C LEU A 142 -7.02 1.54 -23.70
N ALA A 143 -8.04 2.34 -23.37
CA ALA A 143 -7.84 3.66 -22.76
C ALA A 143 -7.16 3.54 -21.38
N ALA A 144 -7.61 2.62 -20.54
CA ALA A 144 -7.02 2.38 -19.22
C ALA A 144 -5.56 1.93 -19.30
N GLU A 145 -5.26 0.97 -20.18
CA GLU A 145 -3.90 0.49 -20.41
C GLU A 145 -2.98 1.61 -20.93
N SER A 146 -3.46 2.39 -21.90
CA SER A 146 -2.70 3.51 -22.47
C SER A 146 -2.40 4.58 -21.42
N LEU A 147 -3.38 4.91 -20.57
CA LEU A 147 -3.21 5.86 -19.47
C LEU A 147 -2.22 5.33 -18.42
N LEU A 148 -2.29 4.05 -18.08
CA LEU A 148 -1.33 3.45 -17.14
C LEU A 148 0.10 3.53 -17.69
N LEU A 149 0.32 3.20 -18.96
CA LEU A 149 1.65 3.31 -19.59
C LEU A 149 2.16 4.76 -19.59
N ASN A 150 1.29 5.74 -19.86
CA ASN A 150 1.66 7.16 -19.75
C ASN A 150 2.04 7.54 -18.32
N ILE A 151 1.28 7.07 -17.32
CA ILE A 151 1.61 7.28 -15.90
C ILE A 151 2.98 6.67 -15.58
N MET A 152 3.26 5.45 -16.06
CA MET A 152 4.56 4.81 -15.87
C MET A 152 5.70 5.66 -16.43
N GLN A 153 5.53 6.26 -17.58
CA GLN A 153 6.53 7.16 -18.18
C GLN A 153 6.79 8.41 -17.32
N LEU A 154 5.78 8.93 -16.62
CA LEU A 154 5.95 10.09 -15.74
C LEU A 154 6.83 9.79 -14.52
N PHE A 155 6.68 8.63 -13.89
CA PHE A 155 7.45 8.32 -12.70
C PHE A 155 8.75 7.53 -12.99
N ARG A 156 8.92 6.98 -14.20
CA ARG A 156 10.12 6.24 -14.59
C ARG A 156 11.45 7.01 -14.35
N PRO A 157 11.55 8.33 -14.59
CA PRO A 157 12.77 9.09 -14.32
C PRO A 157 13.15 9.16 -12.83
N HIS A 158 12.18 8.97 -11.94
CA HIS A 158 12.39 8.98 -10.49
C HIS A 158 12.74 7.59 -9.92
N ALA A 159 12.65 6.54 -10.75
CA ALA A 159 12.97 5.18 -10.36
C ALA A 159 14.40 4.80 -10.79
N ARG A 160 15.06 4.03 -9.92
CA ARG A 160 16.20 3.18 -10.34
C ARG A 160 15.64 1.84 -10.77
N VAL A 161 16.27 1.22 -11.76
CA VAL A 161 16.04 -0.17 -12.16
C VAL A 161 17.37 -0.90 -12.04
N ALA A 162 17.35 -2.10 -11.50
CA ALA A 162 18.55 -2.89 -11.41
C ALA A 162 19.04 -3.24 -12.83
N ASN A 163 20.26 -2.84 -13.17
CA ASN A 163 20.97 -3.51 -14.23
C ASN A 163 21.15 -4.98 -13.80
N LYS A 164 20.96 -5.93 -14.71
CA LYS A 164 21.04 -7.39 -14.47
C LYS A 164 22.32 -7.90 -13.75
N LEU A 165 23.21 -7.01 -13.31
CA LEU A 165 24.54 -7.32 -12.78
C LEU A 165 24.77 -6.94 -11.29
N GLN A 166 23.80 -6.34 -10.59
CA GLN A 166 23.95 -6.08 -9.14
C GLN A 166 22.69 -6.52 -8.42
N ALA A 167 22.65 -7.79 -8.01
CA ALA A 167 21.79 -8.19 -6.91
C ALA A 167 22.22 -7.36 -5.69
N GLU A 168 21.34 -6.55 -5.13
CA GLU A 168 21.58 -5.97 -3.81
C GLU A 168 21.85 -7.09 -2.82
N PRO A 169 22.79 -6.91 -1.87
CA PRO A 169 23.03 -7.93 -0.86
C PRO A 169 21.71 -8.22 -0.13
N ALA A 170 21.29 -9.48 -0.18
CA ALA A 170 20.09 -9.93 0.49
C ALA A 170 20.12 -9.47 1.95
N HIS A 171 19.03 -8.86 2.41
CA HIS A 171 18.92 -8.46 3.80
C HIS A 171 19.01 -9.69 4.69
N ARG A 172 19.71 -9.57 5.82
CA ARG A 172 19.92 -10.68 6.75
C ARG A 172 18.64 -11.41 7.16
N PHE A 173 17.50 -10.69 7.20
CA PHE A 173 16.21 -11.22 7.64
C PHE A 173 15.22 -11.47 6.49
N ASP A 174 15.66 -11.47 5.23
CA ASP A 174 14.79 -11.80 4.09
C ASP A 174 14.15 -13.19 4.25
N ILE A 175 14.91 -14.15 4.75
CA ILE A 175 14.38 -15.48 5.05
C ILE A 175 13.23 -15.44 6.07
N VAL A 176 13.28 -14.53 7.04
CA VAL A 176 12.22 -14.35 8.05
C VAL A 176 10.99 -13.70 7.41
N ARG A 177 11.18 -12.66 6.58
CA ARG A 177 10.10 -12.03 5.84
C ARG A 177 9.39 -13.04 4.94
N ASP A 178 10.15 -13.81 4.17
CA ASP A 178 9.61 -14.81 3.26
C ASP A 178 8.90 -15.94 4.01
N TYR A 179 9.42 -16.32 5.18
CA TYR A 179 8.77 -17.27 6.08
C TYR A 179 7.43 -16.74 6.62
N LEU A 180 7.39 -15.49 7.08
CA LEU A 180 6.16 -14.83 7.53
C LEU A 180 5.12 -14.77 6.42
N ARG A 181 5.54 -14.45 5.20
CA ARG A 181 4.69 -14.40 4.01
C ARG A 181 4.12 -15.78 3.63
N ALA A 182 4.96 -16.82 3.70
CA ALA A 182 4.56 -18.19 3.34
C ALA A 182 3.67 -18.87 4.40
N ASN A 183 3.64 -18.35 5.63
CA ASN A 183 2.96 -18.97 6.77
C ASN A 183 2.02 -18.02 7.51
N PHE A 184 1.55 -16.96 6.88
CA PHE A 184 0.80 -15.88 7.54
C PHE A 184 -0.48 -16.35 8.24
N GLU A 185 -1.11 -17.42 7.78
CA GLU A 185 -2.32 -18.00 8.36
C GLU A 185 -2.10 -18.67 9.72
N ARG A 186 -0.86 -19.09 10.00
CA ARG A 186 -0.49 -19.81 11.21
C ARG A 186 -0.20 -18.88 12.39
N ASN A 187 -0.28 -19.45 13.60
CA ASN A 187 0.34 -18.84 14.77
C ASN A 187 1.86 -19.05 14.70
N ILE A 188 2.60 -17.97 14.59
CA ILE A 188 4.06 -17.94 14.50
C ILE A 188 4.62 -17.34 15.78
N THR A 189 5.62 -17.98 16.37
CA THR A 189 6.27 -17.50 17.61
C THR A 189 7.54 -16.72 17.32
N LEU A 190 7.91 -15.84 18.24
CA LEU A 190 9.16 -15.09 18.16
C LEU A 190 10.38 -16.02 18.19
N ALA A 191 10.30 -17.11 18.98
CA ALA A 191 11.36 -18.11 19.07
C ALA A 191 11.56 -18.84 17.73
N GLU A 192 10.48 -19.21 17.06
CA GLU A 192 10.49 -19.83 15.73
C GLU A 192 11.23 -18.93 14.72
N LEU A 193 10.89 -17.64 14.68
CA LEU A 193 11.53 -16.68 13.77
C LEU A 193 13.00 -16.45 14.10
N ALA A 194 13.34 -16.34 15.39
CA ALA A 194 14.71 -16.16 15.86
C ALA A 194 15.61 -17.35 15.49
N ALA A 195 15.07 -18.56 15.53
CA ALA A 195 15.76 -19.78 15.14
C ALA A 195 16.16 -19.78 13.67
N LEU A 196 15.34 -19.22 12.75
CA LEU A 196 15.66 -19.11 11.32
C LEU A 196 16.98 -18.37 11.03
N VAL A 197 17.36 -17.47 11.93
CA VAL A 197 18.56 -16.63 11.80
C VAL A 197 19.60 -16.89 12.91
N SER A 198 19.44 -17.97 13.66
CA SER A 198 20.33 -18.39 14.74
C SER A 198 20.59 -17.29 15.78
N LEU A 199 19.55 -16.58 16.19
CA LEU A 199 19.60 -15.55 17.22
C LEU A 199 18.72 -15.92 18.43
N SER A 200 19.03 -15.31 19.59
CA SER A 200 18.05 -15.32 20.68
C SER A 200 16.85 -14.44 20.32
N PRO A 201 15.64 -14.72 20.85
CA PRO A 201 14.43 -13.90 20.56
C PRO A 201 14.63 -12.40 20.83
N TYR A 202 15.37 -12.04 21.88
CA TYR A 202 15.66 -10.65 22.22
C TYR A 202 16.54 -9.97 21.16
N HIS A 203 17.64 -10.60 20.77
CA HIS A 203 18.55 -10.05 19.76
C HIS A 203 17.88 -10.01 18.37
N PHE A 204 17.11 -11.04 18.04
CA PHE A 204 16.32 -11.08 16.81
C PHE A 204 15.35 -9.91 16.74
N LEU A 205 14.50 -9.72 17.75
CA LEU A 205 13.49 -8.65 17.74
C LEU A 205 14.11 -7.26 17.56
N ARG A 206 15.20 -7.01 18.30
CA ARG A 206 15.93 -5.72 18.22
C ARG A 206 16.51 -5.48 16.82
N GLN A 207 17.20 -6.46 16.25
CA GLN A 207 17.85 -6.32 14.95
C GLN A 207 16.84 -6.31 13.81
N PHE A 208 15.78 -7.12 13.88
CA PHE A 208 14.68 -7.12 12.93
C PHE A 208 14.00 -5.74 12.88
N LYS A 209 13.68 -5.19 14.06
CA LYS A 209 13.10 -3.84 14.16
C LYS A 209 14.08 -2.75 13.67
N GLN A 210 15.37 -2.94 13.85
CA GLN A 210 16.38 -2.01 13.32
C GLN A 210 16.44 -2.05 11.78
N GLN A 211 16.30 -3.22 11.17
CA GLN A 211 16.39 -3.39 9.72
C GLN A 211 15.09 -2.99 9.00
N TYR A 212 13.93 -3.43 9.51
CA TYR A 212 12.64 -3.21 8.85
C TYR A 212 11.80 -2.09 9.46
N HIS A 213 12.24 -1.49 10.56
CA HIS A 213 11.53 -0.46 11.32
C HIS A 213 10.14 -0.89 11.85
N VAL A 214 9.82 -2.19 11.74
CA VAL A 214 8.61 -2.84 12.27
C VAL A 214 8.97 -4.03 13.14
N THR A 215 8.00 -4.45 13.96
CA THR A 215 8.09 -5.76 14.63
C THR A 215 7.69 -6.88 13.67
N PRO A 216 8.13 -8.14 13.91
CA PRO A 216 7.66 -9.29 13.14
C PRO A 216 6.13 -9.45 13.14
N HIS A 217 5.49 -9.13 14.28
CA HIS A 217 4.03 -9.15 14.37
C HIS A 217 3.36 -8.11 13.46
N GLN A 218 3.88 -6.89 13.40
CA GLN A 218 3.35 -5.85 12.50
C GLN A 218 3.50 -6.26 11.03
N MET A 219 4.63 -6.87 10.67
CA MET A 219 4.85 -7.40 9.32
C MET A 219 3.88 -8.55 9.02
N LEU A 220 3.69 -9.49 9.94
CA LEU A 220 2.72 -10.57 9.80
C LEU A 220 1.30 -10.05 9.60
N MET A 221 0.90 -9.06 10.40
CA MET A 221 -0.42 -8.43 10.25
C MET A 221 -0.59 -7.73 8.90
N ALA A 222 0.49 -7.15 8.36
CA ALA A 222 0.46 -6.58 7.02
C ALA A 222 0.16 -7.64 5.95
N PHE A 223 0.82 -8.80 5.99
CA PHE A 223 0.54 -9.91 5.07
C PHE A 223 -0.88 -10.46 5.22
N ARG A 224 -1.35 -10.64 6.46
CA ARG A 224 -2.73 -11.07 6.73
C ARG A 224 -3.77 -10.13 6.15
N LEU A 225 -3.59 -8.83 6.34
CA LEU A 225 -4.52 -7.83 5.83
C LEU A 225 -4.44 -7.67 4.31
N PHE A 226 -3.27 -7.89 3.73
CA PHE A 226 -3.15 -7.95 2.27
C PHE A 226 -3.93 -9.13 1.69
N GLU A 227 -3.74 -10.34 2.23
CA GLU A 227 -4.51 -11.52 1.80
C GLU A 227 -6.02 -11.32 2.02
N ALA A 228 -6.41 -10.77 3.18
CA ALA A 228 -7.81 -10.42 3.43
C ALA A 228 -8.36 -9.48 2.33
N LYS A 229 -7.58 -8.48 1.92
CA LYS A 229 -7.95 -7.55 0.85
C LYS A 229 -8.13 -8.26 -0.48
N GLN A 230 -7.24 -9.19 -0.83
CA GLN A 230 -7.34 -10.01 -2.05
C GLN A 230 -8.62 -10.89 -2.04
N LEU A 231 -8.91 -11.54 -0.93
CA LEU A 231 -10.10 -12.38 -0.78
C LEU A 231 -11.38 -11.55 -0.88
N LEU A 232 -11.40 -10.36 -0.27
CA LEU A 232 -12.53 -9.43 -0.38
C LEU A 232 -12.78 -9.00 -1.83
N THR A 233 -11.74 -8.74 -2.60
CA THR A 233 -11.85 -8.40 -4.03
C THR A 233 -12.48 -9.54 -4.85
N ARG A 234 -12.24 -10.79 -4.43
CA ARG A 234 -12.85 -12.00 -5.04
C ARG A 234 -14.27 -12.29 -4.55
N GLY A 235 -14.81 -11.47 -3.64
CA GLY A 235 -16.15 -11.61 -3.12
C GLY A 235 -16.33 -12.67 -2.02
N VAL A 236 -15.23 -13.13 -1.41
CA VAL A 236 -15.26 -14.12 -0.33
C VAL A 236 -16.00 -13.54 0.88
N PRO A 237 -16.88 -14.29 1.55
CA PRO A 237 -17.59 -13.83 2.75
C PRO A 237 -16.64 -13.40 3.88
N LEU A 238 -16.98 -12.32 4.61
CA LEU A 238 -16.11 -11.73 5.62
C LEU A 238 -15.62 -12.71 6.71
N ALA A 239 -16.49 -13.62 7.15
CA ALA A 239 -16.12 -14.62 8.15
C ALA A 239 -15.07 -15.60 7.61
N GLU A 240 -15.20 -16.01 6.36
CA GLU A 240 -14.25 -16.88 5.67
C GLU A 240 -12.93 -16.12 5.41
N VAL A 241 -13.00 -14.86 4.99
CA VAL A 241 -11.82 -13.98 4.86
C VAL A 241 -11.03 -13.93 6.16
N ALA A 242 -11.70 -13.71 7.30
CA ALA A 242 -11.02 -13.66 8.60
C ALA A 242 -10.29 -14.98 8.90
N ALA A 243 -10.95 -16.11 8.73
CA ALA A 243 -10.38 -17.43 8.99
C ALA A 243 -9.19 -17.74 8.07
N THR A 244 -9.34 -17.52 6.76
CA THR A 244 -8.30 -17.79 5.75
C THR A 244 -7.10 -16.87 5.89
N SER A 245 -7.30 -15.64 6.32
CA SER A 245 -6.21 -14.67 6.53
C SER A 245 -5.50 -14.81 7.88
N GLY A 246 -5.81 -15.84 8.68
CA GLY A 246 -5.20 -16.07 9.99
C GLY A 246 -5.62 -15.04 11.06
N LEU A 247 -6.75 -14.35 10.87
CA LEU A 247 -7.34 -13.45 11.85
C LEU A 247 -8.32 -14.23 12.75
N THR A 248 -8.43 -13.81 14.01
CA THR A 248 -9.20 -14.56 15.03
C THR A 248 -10.68 -14.70 14.66
N ASP A 249 -11.27 -13.61 14.15
CA ASP A 249 -12.68 -13.54 13.81
C ASP A 249 -12.99 -12.33 12.91
N GLN A 250 -14.25 -12.22 12.47
CA GLN A 250 -14.71 -11.10 11.64
C GLN A 250 -14.62 -9.73 12.35
N ALA A 251 -14.76 -9.67 13.66
CA ALA A 251 -14.63 -8.41 14.41
C ALA A 251 -13.18 -7.94 14.42
N HIS A 252 -12.23 -8.87 14.60
CA HIS A 252 -10.80 -8.60 14.47
C HIS A 252 -10.45 -8.13 13.06
N LEU A 253 -10.93 -8.82 12.01
CA LEU A 253 -10.78 -8.39 10.62
C LEU A 253 -11.30 -6.95 10.44
N THR A 254 -12.52 -6.67 10.89
CA THR A 254 -13.14 -5.35 10.71
C THR A 254 -12.32 -4.26 11.36
N ARG A 255 -11.89 -4.46 12.59
CA ARG A 255 -11.12 -3.48 13.36
C ARG A 255 -9.76 -3.21 12.70
N THR A 256 -8.98 -4.27 12.43
CA THR A 256 -7.62 -4.13 11.89
C THR A 256 -7.60 -3.66 10.43
N PHE A 257 -8.55 -4.12 9.63
CA PHE A 257 -8.69 -3.66 8.24
C PHE A 257 -9.06 -2.18 8.19
N SER A 258 -10.00 -1.74 9.05
CA SER A 258 -10.40 -0.33 9.09
C SER A 258 -9.29 0.58 9.60
N GLN A 259 -8.53 0.14 10.58
CA GLN A 259 -7.35 0.88 11.06
C GLN A 259 -6.30 1.06 9.95
N ARG A 260 -6.12 0.06 9.09
CA ARG A 260 -5.13 0.11 8.02
C ARG A 260 -5.59 0.90 6.80
N TYR A 261 -6.83 0.68 6.37
CA TYR A 261 -7.32 1.18 5.07
C TYR A 261 -8.34 2.32 5.20
N GLY A 262 -8.72 2.70 6.42
CA GLY A 262 -9.71 3.76 6.66
C GLY A 262 -11.14 3.41 6.23
N ILE A 263 -11.42 2.12 5.94
CA ILE A 263 -12.71 1.64 5.43
C ILE A 263 -12.99 0.22 5.93
N THR A 264 -14.24 -0.12 6.20
CA THR A 264 -14.59 -1.49 6.59
C THR A 264 -14.37 -2.50 5.46
N PRO A 265 -14.06 -3.77 5.80
CA PRO A 265 -13.94 -4.84 4.80
C PRO A 265 -15.17 -4.98 3.92
N GLY A 266 -16.38 -4.93 4.52
CA GLY A 266 -17.62 -5.06 3.75
C GLY A 266 -17.89 -3.87 2.82
N ARG A 267 -17.47 -2.68 3.22
CA ARG A 267 -17.59 -1.50 2.39
C ARG A 267 -16.56 -1.49 1.26
N TYR A 268 -15.32 -1.86 1.57
CA TYR A 268 -14.28 -2.10 0.56
C TYR A 268 -14.76 -3.11 -0.49
N GLN A 269 -15.26 -4.28 -0.06
CA GLN A 269 -15.76 -5.31 -0.94
C GLN A 269 -16.84 -4.79 -1.89
N LYS A 270 -17.83 -4.03 -1.38
CA LYS A 270 -18.86 -3.41 -2.22
C LYS A 270 -18.34 -2.38 -3.23
N GLN A 271 -17.26 -1.68 -2.90
CA GLN A 271 -16.66 -0.70 -3.81
C GLN A 271 -15.90 -1.35 -4.97
N VAL A 272 -15.21 -2.47 -4.72
CA VAL A 272 -14.31 -3.09 -5.70
C VAL A 272 -14.97 -4.21 -6.51
N MET A 273 -16.07 -4.78 -6.01
CA MET A 273 -16.83 -5.77 -6.76
C MET A 273 -17.67 -5.11 -7.86
N PRO A 274 -17.70 -5.68 -9.07
CA PRO A 274 -18.63 -5.20 -10.10
C PRO A 274 -20.07 -5.35 -9.59
N PRO A 275 -20.99 -4.44 -10.00
CA PRO A 275 -22.40 -4.58 -9.65
C PRO A 275 -22.91 -5.94 -10.16
N ARG A 276 -23.53 -6.72 -9.25
CA ARG A 276 -24.22 -7.95 -9.67
C ARG A 276 -25.27 -7.57 -10.71
N ARG A 277 -25.15 -8.14 -11.90
CA ARG A 277 -26.16 -8.05 -12.95
C ARG A 277 -27.44 -8.76 -12.52
#